data_80d08669aa1b1e4ca4555adf93cbee4c
#
_entry.id   80d08669aa1b1e4ca4555adf93cbee4c
#
_cell.length_a   1.000
_cell.length_b   1.000
_cell.length_c   1.000
_cell.angle_alpha   90.00
_cell.angle_beta   90.00
_cell.angle_gamma   90.00
#
_symmetry.space_group_name_H-M   'P 1'
#
loop_
_entity.id
_entity.type
_entity.pdbx_description
1 polymer ?
#
loop_
_entity_poly.entity_id
_entity_poly.type
_entity_poly.pdbx_seq_one_letter_code
_entity_poly.pdbx_strand_id
1 'polypeptide(L)'
;MPITIASYGPDVARAKKYVYLSGAAYCFNIPAWKCPYCEKAQGFGYDFHALIVNKQANTLAFIAINKELKEVVVTIRGTLNVANVVQDIHPSILSIETGSSPLGRGKSKGPEIRIHTGMINATNSLYPEIVEKFGKVLKENENFEVVLVGHSLGAAAASLTLFQLKEEIRLPADFPTPKSYAYFGYGTPRLGNQAYADYWNGQAMQITRVINKADFAAYTPPSLGGYVHHGNELWLSPTGEEKVCSKTVYEDPNCANSIASMSNLQDHLQYWDVEYLSCARADPLATAGQFVIPVV
;
A
#
# COMPACT_ATOMS: atom_id res chain seq x y z
N MET A 1 28.50 1.02 21.24
CA MET A 1 28.27 2.17 20.35
C MET A 1 26.77 2.32 20.19
N PRO A 2 26.14 3.47 20.42
CA PRO A 2 24.72 3.61 20.12
C PRO A 2 24.54 3.47 18.62
N ILE A 3 23.68 2.54 18.20
CA ILE A 3 23.24 2.41 16.82
C ILE A 3 22.47 3.70 16.53
N THR A 4 23.08 4.58 15.75
CA THR A 4 22.39 5.74 15.19
C THR A 4 21.30 5.16 14.28
N ILE A 5 20.04 5.18 14.74
CA ILE A 5 18.89 4.86 13.89
C ILE A 5 18.95 5.90 12.79
N ALA A 6 19.38 5.50 11.59
CA ALA A 6 19.31 6.35 10.42
C ALA A 6 17.84 6.79 10.31
N SER A 7 17.61 8.10 10.29
CA SER A 7 16.25 8.65 10.20
C SER A 7 15.73 8.38 8.79
N TYR A 8 15.06 7.24 8.60
CA TYR A 8 14.32 6.97 7.37
C TYR A 8 13.07 7.88 7.36
N GLY A 9 13.22 9.07 6.78
CA GLY A 9 12.08 9.93 6.44
C GLY A 9 11.47 9.52 5.10
N PRO A 10 10.33 10.13 4.68
CA PRO A 10 9.76 9.91 3.36
C PRO A 10 10.77 10.17 2.23
N ASP A 11 10.84 9.23 1.29
CA ASP A 11 11.73 9.31 0.13
C ASP A 11 10.93 9.73 -1.10
N VAL A 12 11.04 11.02 -1.46
CA VAL A 12 10.30 11.63 -2.57
C VAL A 12 10.70 11.02 -3.92
N ALA A 13 12.00 10.79 -4.13
CA ALA A 13 12.49 10.28 -5.42
C ALA A 13 12.01 8.84 -5.67
N ARG A 14 12.05 8.00 -4.64
CA ARG A 14 11.51 6.63 -4.74
C ARG A 14 9.98 6.65 -4.86
N ALA A 15 9.28 7.51 -4.13
CA ALA A 15 7.84 7.65 -4.23
C ALA A 15 7.40 8.02 -5.66
N LYS A 16 8.11 8.91 -6.35
CA LYS A 16 7.85 9.27 -7.75
C LYS A 16 8.09 8.12 -8.74
N LYS A 17 8.91 7.14 -8.42
CA LYS A 17 9.07 5.92 -9.24
C LYS A 17 7.96 4.91 -8.98
N TYR A 18 7.68 4.64 -7.72
CA TYR A 18 6.71 3.60 -7.37
C TYR A 18 5.25 4.00 -7.64
N VAL A 19 4.93 5.28 -7.83
CA VAL A 19 3.59 5.70 -8.23
C VAL A 19 3.17 5.07 -9.56
N TYR A 20 4.11 4.88 -10.50
CA TYR A 20 3.81 4.20 -11.78
C TYR A 20 3.51 2.72 -11.59
N LEU A 21 4.21 2.02 -10.69
CA LEU A 21 3.88 0.64 -10.35
C LEU A 21 2.49 0.57 -9.72
N SER A 22 2.16 1.47 -8.78
CA SER A 22 0.82 1.50 -8.19
C SER A 22 -0.27 1.82 -9.22
N GLY A 23 0.00 2.70 -10.20
CA GLY A 23 -0.90 2.99 -11.32
C GLY A 23 -1.07 1.80 -12.26
N ALA A 24 0.01 1.08 -12.57
CA ALA A 24 -0.01 -0.10 -13.42
C ALA A 24 -0.93 -1.20 -12.88
N ALA A 25 -1.11 -1.29 -11.56
CA ALA A 25 -2.01 -2.26 -10.95
C ALA A 25 -3.48 -2.08 -11.36
N TYR A 26 -3.87 -0.91 -11.86
CA TYR A 26 -5.21 -0.61 -12.36
C TYR A 26 -5.36 -0.80 -13.87
N CYS A 27 -4.27 -1.12 -14.56
CA CYS A 27 -4.30 -1.36 -16.00
C CYS A 27 -4.65 -2.80 -16.32
N PHE A 28 -5.22 -3.00 -17.52
CA PHE A 28 -5.44 -4.34 -18.06
C PHE A 28 -4.16 -4.85 -18.70
N ASN A 29 -4.10 -6.19 -18.85
CA ASN A 29 -2.98 -6.83 -19.52
C ASN A 29 -1.60 -6.51 -18.90
N ILE A 30 -1.53 -6.41 -17.56
CA ILE A 30 -0.30 -6.23 -16.81
C ILE A 30 0.78 -7.24 -17.24
N PRO A 31 0.47 -8.54 -17.49
CA PRO A 31 1.49 -9.50 -17.91
C PRO A 31 2.20 -9.15 -19.23
N ALA A 32 1.55 -8.44 -20.14
CA ALA A 32 2.21 -7.97 -21.36
C ALA A 32 3.17 -6.79 -21.13
N TRP A 33 3.09 -6.14 -19.97
CA TRP A 33 3.88 -4.97 -19.54
C TRP A 33 3.87 -3.80 -20.54
N LYS A 34 2.73 -3.62 -21.22
CA LYS A 34 2.52 -2.63 -22.30
C LYS A 34 1.46 -1.59 -21.99
N CYS A 35 1.15 -1.38 -20.72
CA CYS A 35 0.27 -0.30 -20.32
C CYS A 35 1.06 1.02 -20.16
N PRO A 36 0.43 2.21 -20.23
CA PRO A 36 1.12 3.49 -20.12
C PRO A 36 2.00 3.59 -18.86
N TYR A 37 1.51 3.12 -17.71
CA TYR A 37 2.27 3.10 -16.47
C TYR A 37 3.27 1.95 -16.39
N CYS A 38 3.01 0.82 -17.08
CA CYS A 38 3.96 -0.28 -17.23
C CYS A 38 5.22 0.20 -17.97
N GLU A 39 5.06 0.93 -19.07
CA GLU A 39 6.16 1.48 -19.87
C GLU A 39 6.97 2.52 -19.06
N LYS A 40 6.29 3.34 -18.26
CA LYS A 40 6.98 4.26 -17.33
C LYS A 40 7.80 3.50 -16.28
N ALA A 41 7.21 2.46 -15.65
CA ALA A 41 7.92 1.62 -14.69
C ALA A 41 9.11 0.89 -15.35
N GLN A 42 8.94 0.39 -16.57
CA GLN A 42 10.01 -0.23 -17.35
C GLN A 42 11.15 0.77 -17.65
N GLY A 43 10.83 2.03 -17.92
CA GLY A 43 11.82 3.09 -18.07
C GLY A 43 12.67 3.33 -16.82
N PHE A 44 12.22 2.93 -15.64
CA PHE A 44 12.98 2.88 -14.39
C PHE A 44 13.66 1.54 -14.13
N GLY A 45 13.60 0.59 -15.06
CA GLY A 45 14.23 -0.73 -14.97
C GLY A 45 13.39 -1.79 -14.25
N TYR A 46 12.07 -1.58 -14.06
CA TYR A 46 11.18 -2.60 -13.49
C TYR A 46 10.54 -3.44 -14.59
N ASP A 47 10.76 -4.76 -14.51
CA ASP A 47 10.14 -5.74 -15.38
C ASP A 47 9.06 -6.52 -14.62
N PHE A 48 7.96 -6.83 -15.31
CA PHE A 48 6.92 -7.70 -14.78
C PHE A 48 7.46 -9.11 -14.53
N HIS A 49 7.08 -9.71 -13.41
CA HIS A 49 7.49 -11.07 -13.07
C HIS A 49 6.30 -12.01 -12.86
N ALA A 50 5.33 -11.65 -12.04
CA ALA A 50 4.19 -12.51 -11.73
C ALA A 50 2.93 -11.72 -11.42
N LEU A 51 1.78 -12.26 -11.83
CA LEU A 51 0.44 -11.76 -11.48
C LEU A 51 -0.17 -12.66 -10.40
N ILE A 52 -0.89 -12.05 -9.48
CA ILE A 52 -1.60 -12.69 -8.37
C ILE A 52 -3.04 -12.16 -8.38
N VAL A 53 -4.02 -13.04 -8.49
CA VAL A 53 -5.43 -12.63 -8.62
C VAL A 53 -6.34 -13.51 -7.79
N ASN A 54 -7.14 -12.91 -6.92
CA ASN A 54 -8.27 -13.55 -6.29
C ASN A 54 -9.58 -13.00 -6.90
N LYS A 55 -10.18 -13.77 -7.81
CA LYS A 55 -11.39 -13.36 -8.52
C LYS A 55 -12.60 -13.21 -7.57
N GLN A 56 -12.71 -14.07 -6.56
CA GLN A 56 -13.83 -14.05 -5.62
C GLN A 56 -13.80 -12.80 -4.74
N ALA A 57 -12.62 -12.40 -4.28
CA ALA A 57 -12.44 -11.19 -3.48
C ALA A 57 -12.24 -9.93 -4.34
N ASN A 58 -12.16 -10.05 -5.66
CA ASN A 58 -11.81 -8.97 -6.61
C ASN A 58 -10.53 -8.23 -6.22
N THR A 59 -9.53 -8.97 -5.77
CA THR A 59 -8.23 -8.43 -5.39
C THR A 59 -7.15 -8.85 -6.38
N LEU A 60 -6.15 -7.98 -6.56
CA LEU A 60 -5.05 -8.19 -7.49
C LEU A 60 -3.75 -7.64 -6.91
N ALA A 61 -2.68 -8.39 -7.11
CA ALA A 61 -1.32 -7.93 -6.91
C ALA A 61 -0.44 -8.39 -8.09
N PHE A 62 0.69 -7.76 -8.25
CA PHE A 62 1.75 -8.26 -9.14
C PHE A 62 3.12 -8.08 -8.50
N ILE A 63 4.08 -8.85 -9.00
CA ILE A 63 5.48 -8.75 -8.63
C ILE A 63 6.24 -8.19 -9.83
N ALA A 64 7.04 -7.16 -9.59
CA ALA A 64 8.01 -6.62 -10.53
C ALA A 64 9.42 -6.67 -9.94
N ILE A 65 10.45 -6.76 -10.79
CA ILE A 65 11.84 -6.88 -10.37
C ILE A 65 12.67 -5.82 -11.07
N ASN A 66 13.53 -5.17 -10.30
CA ASN A 66 14.62 -4.33 -10.82
C ASN A 66 15.95 -4.97 -10.46
N LYS A 67 16.63 -5.54 -11.46
CA LYS A 67 17.91 -6.24 -11.25
C LYS A 67 19.06 -5.30 -10.93
N GLU A 68 19.04 -4.10 -11.50
CA GLU A 68 20.08 -3.09 -11.29
C GLU A 68 20.03 -2.53 -9.87
N LEU A 69 18.84 -2.13 -9.41
CA LEU A 69 18.62 -1.61 -8.06
C LEU A 69 18.57 -2.72 -7.00
N LYS A 70 18.49 -3.99 -7.42
CA LYS A 70 18.28 -5.16 -6.56
C LYS A 70 17.02 -5.01 -5.71
N GLU A 71 15.89 -4.76 -6.37
CA GLU A 71 14.58 -4.60 -5.74
C GLU A 71 13.58 -5.62 -6.28
N VAL A 72 12.82 -6.23 -5.38
CA VAL A 72 11.60 -6.98 -5.69
C VAL A 72 10.42 -6.19 -5.16
N VAL A 73 9.54 -5.76 -6.05
CA VAL A 73 8.40 -4.93 -5.69
C VAL A 73 7.11 -5.73 -5.78
N VAL A 74 6.38 -5.81 -4.68
CA VAL A 74 5.02 -6.35 -4.63
C VAL A 74 4.04 -5.19 -4.65
N THR A 75 3.28 -5.07 -5.72
CA THR A 75 2.29 -4.00 -5.90
C THR A 75 0.89 -4.56 -5.75
N ILE A 76 0.07 -3.94 -4.90
CA ILE A 76 -1.30 -4.37 -4.64
C ILE A 76 -2.27 -3.29 -5.13
N ARG A 77 -3.26 -3.72 -5.94
CA ARG A 77 -4.30 -2.86 -6.47
C ARG A 77 -5.33 -2.51 -5.39
N GLY A 78 -5.77 -1.26 -5.37
CA GLY A 78 -6.94 -0.85 -4.63
C GLY A 78 -8.25 -1.26 -5.30
N THR A 79 -9.35 -0.72 -4.82
CA THR A 79 -10.66 -0.99 -5.42
C THR A 79 -10.84 -0.25 -6.75
N LEU A 80 -11.49 -0.89 -7.71
CA LEU A 80 -11.91 -0.26 -8.96
C LEU A 80 -13.18 0.61 -8.78
N ASN A 81 -13.96 0.32 -7.76
CA ASN A 81 -15.21 1.03 -7.45
C ASN A 81 -15.02 2.00 -6.28
N VAL A 82 -14.12 2.94 -6.45
CA VAL A 82 -13.74 3.91 -5.39
C VAL A 82 -14.93 4.74 -4.93
N ALA A 83 -15.87 5.09 -5.83
CA ALA A 83 -17.07 5.85 -5.46
C ALA A 83 -17.96 5.10 -4.45
N ASN A 84 -18.09 3.78 -4.58
CA ASN A 84 -18.85 2.96 -3.62
C ASN A 84 -18.11 2.83 -2.28
N VAL A 85 -16.77 2.75 -2.29
CA VAL A 85 -15.99 2.71 -1.05
C VAL A 85 -16.20 3.98 -0.23
N VAL A 86 -16.30 5.15 -0.88
CA VAL A 86 -16.64 6.41 -0.19
C VAL A 86 -18.02 6.34 0.48
N GLN A 87 -18.99 5.69 -0.18
CA GLN A 87 -20.35 5.50 0.34
C GLN A 87 -20.43 4.37 1.38
N ASP A 88 -19.64 3.31 1.19
CA ASP A 88 -19.63 2.11 2.03
C ASP A 88 -18.70 2.25 3.26
N ILE A 89 -17.88 3.30 3.35
CA ILE A 89 -17.24 3.74 4.60
C ILE A 89 -18.30 4.39 5.52
N HIS A 90 -19.43 3.70 5.62
CA HIS A 90 -20.54 4.04 6.52
C HIS A 90 -20.13 3.84 7.99
N PRO A 91 -20.74 4.52 8.96
CA PRO A 91 -20.44 4.42 10.40
C PRO A 91 -20.41 3.01 11.00
N SER A 92 -21.00 2.01 10.35
CA SER A 92 -20.90 0.61 10.78
C SER A 92 -19.49 0.00 10.68
N ILE A 93 -18.56 0.64 9.94
CA ILE A 93 -17.15 0.28 9.85
C ILE A 93 -16.34 0.86 11.03
N LEU A 94 -16.99 1.62 11.92
CA LEU A 94 -16.38 2.23 13.10
C LEU A 94 -16.01 1.23 14.20
N SER A 95 -16.44 -0.03 14.12
CA SER A 95 -16.03 -1.04 15.07
C SER A 95 -14.63 -1.55 14.72
N ILE A 96 -13.63 -1.04 15.43
CA ILE A 96 -12.42 -1.84 15.67
C ILE A 96 -12.93 -3.05 16.44
N GLU A 97 -13.20 -4.16 15.76
CA GLU A 97 -13.64 -5.36 16.41
C GLU A 97 -12.59 -5.77 17.45
N THR A 98 -13.04 -5.85 18.72
CA THR A 98 -12.29 -6.34 19.85
C THR A 98 -12.24 -7.89 19.82
N GLY A 99 -11.86 -8.45 18.69
CA GLY A 99 -11.58 -9.86 18.55
C GLY A 99 -10.07 -10.05 18.46
N SER A 100 -9.58 -11.15 19.01
CA SER A 100 -8.20 -11.60 18.82
C SER A 100 -7.80 -11.35 17.36
N SER A 101 -6.78 -10.49 17.13
CA SER A 101 -6.33 -10.10 15.80
C SER A 101 -6.39 -11.33 14.88
N PRO A 102 -7.07 -11.28 13.69
CA PRO A 102 -7.04 -12.39 12.74
C PRO A 102 -5.63 -12.75 12.30
N LEU A 103 -4.67 -11.89 12.64
CA LEU A 103 -3.23 -12.08 12.44
C LEU A 103 -2.60 -13.02 13.47
N GLY A 104 -3.33 -13.47 14.51
CA GLY A 104 -2.72 -14.16 15.65
C GLY A 104 -1.94 -13.18 16.56
N ARG A 105 -1.43 -13.68 17.68
CA ARG A 105 -0.47 -12.92 18.48
C ARG A 105 0.85 -12.93 17.75
N GLY A 106 1.22 -11.77 17.14
CA GLY A 106 2.57 -11.56 16.66
C GLY A 106 3.60 -11.71 17.80
N LYS A 107 4.88 -11.74 17.47
CA LYS A 107 5.99 -11.83 18.44
C LYS A 107 6.07 -10.62 19.38
N SER A 108 5.30 -9.56 19.11
CA SER A 108 5.27 -8.31 19.88
C SER A 108 4.69 -8.50 21.28
N LYS A 109 5.45 -8.12 22.31
CA LYS A 109 5.03 -8.07 23.71
C LYS A 109 4.37 -6.74 24.11
N GLY A 110 4.02 -5.89 23.13
CA GLY A 110 3.45 -4.55 23.32
C GLY A 110 1.93 -4.54 23.54
N PRO A 111 1.31 -3.33 23.52
CA PRO A 111 -0.14 -3.17 23.54
C PRO A 111 -0.81 -3.90 22.37
N GLU A 112 -2.06 -4.31 22.56
CA GLU A 112 -2.81 -5.05 21.55
C GLU A 112 -2.98 -4.24 20.26
N ILE A 113 -2.42 -4.76 19.15
CA ILE A 113 -2.60 -4.19 17.82
C ILE A 113 -3.97 -4.60 17.30
N ARG A 114 -4.80 -3.61 16.99
CA ARG A 114 -6.12 -3.79 16.39
C ARG A 114 -6.16 -3.17 15.01
N ILE A 115 -6.76 -3.89 14.04
CA ILE A 115 -6.74 -3.55 12.62
C ILE A 115 -8.15 -3.67 12.06
N HIS A 116 -8.46 -2.86 11.06
CA HIS A 116 -9.74 -2.87 10.36
C HIS A 116 -10.00 -4.22 9.66
N THR A 117 -11.08 -4.91 10.05
CA THR A 117 -11.39 -6.28 9.59
C THR A 117 -11.53 -6.38 8.07
N GLY A 118 -12.19 -5.43 7.42
CA GLY A 118 -12.35 -5.45 5.97
C GLY A 118 -11.03 -5.34 5.21
N MET A 119 -10.09 -4.52 5.70
CA MET A 119 -8.77 -4.35 5.06
C MET A 119 -7.92 -5.60 5.22
N ILE A 120 -7.99 -6.26 6.40
CA ILE A 120 -7.24 -7.49 6.62
C ILE A 120 -7.81 -8.67 5.82
N ASN A 121 -9.13 -8.72 5.63
CA ASN A 121 -9.77 -9.74 4.78
C ASN A 121 -9.34 -9.60 3.33
N ALA A 122 -9.30 -8.38 2.79
CA ALA A 122 -8.76 -8.11 1.46
C ALA A 122 -7.29 -8.54 1.34
N THR A 123 -6.46 -8.24 2.35
CA THR A 123 -5.06 -8.68 2.39
C THR A 123 -4.94 -10.20 2.42
N ASN A 124 -5.68 -10.86 3.31
CA ASN A 124 -5.64 -12.32 3.47
C ASN A 124 -6.11 -13.08 2.22
N SER A 125 -6.88 -12.44 1.35
CA SER A 125 -7.30 -13.05 0.07
C SER A 125 -6.15 -13.23 -0.93
N LEU A 126 -5.09 -12.42 -0.80
CA LEU A 126 -3.90 -12.47 -1.67
C LEU A 126 -2.67 -13.05 -0.96
N TYR A 127 -2.60 -12.95 0.36
CA TYR A 127 -1.39 -13.22 1.13
C TYR A 127 -0.78 -14.61 0.90
N PRO A 128 -1.55 -15.71 0.86
CA PRO A 128 -0.97 -17.04 0.63
C PRO A 128 -0.24 -17.14 -0.71
N GLU A 129 -0.84 -16.62 -1.78
CA GLU A 129 -0.25 -16.64 -3.12
C GLU A 129 0.92 -15.65 -3.24
N ILE A 130 0.84 -14.49 -2.55
CA ILE A 130 1.98 -13.59 -2.43
C ILE A 130 3.16 -14.32 -1.77
N VAL A 131 2.97 -14.97 -0.63
CA VAL A 131 4.03 -15.70 0.08
C VAL A 131 4.66 -16.78 -0.81
N GLU A 132 3.84 -17.54 -1.53
CA GLU A 132 4.33 -18.60 -2.42
C GLU A 132 5.18 -18.04 -3.57
N LYS A 133 4.61 -17.13 -4.38
CA LYS A 133 5.29 -16.59 -5.56
C LYS A 133 6.49 -15.73 -5.18
N PHE A 134 6.30 -14.89 -4.17
CA PHE A 134 7.33 -14.00 -3.67
C PHE A 134 8.51 -14.77 -3.05
N GLY A 135 8.25 -15.83 -2.28
CA GLY A 135 9.29 -16.68 -1.73
C GLY A 135 10.16 -17.34 -2.81
N LYS A 136 9.55 -17.74 -3.94
CA LYS A 136 10.32 -18.27 -5.10
C LYS A 136 11.21 -17.18 -5.70
N VAL A 137 10.66 -15.98 -5.90
CA VAL A 137 11.42 -14.84 -6.46
C VAL A 137 12.60 -14.46 -5.57
N LEU A 138 12.41 -14.46 -4.25
CA LEU A 138 13.50 -14.14 -3.31
C LEU A 138 14.60 -15.18 -3.29
N LYS A 139 14.28 -16.48 -3.43
CA LYS A 139 15.29 -17.55 -3.55
C LYS A 139 16.19 -17.35 -4.78
N GLU A 140 15.66 -16.81 -5.85
CA GLU A 140 16.40 -16.50 -7.09
C GLU A 140 17.10 -15.13 -7.05
N ASN A 141 16.73 -14.26 -6.10
CA ASN A 141 17.21 -12.90 -5.99
C ASN A 141 17.63 -12.58 -4.55
N GLU A 142 18.60 -13.36 -4.05
CA GLU A 142 19.16 -13.16 -2.72
C GLU A 142 19.74 -11.74 -2.56
N ASN A 143 19.63 -11.19 -1.36
CA ASN A 143 20.09 -9.84 -1.03
C ASN A 143 19.38 -8.70 -1.77
N PHE A 144 18.19 -8.92 -2.31
CA PHE A 144 17.35 -7.84 -2.83
C PHE A 144 16.54 -7.19 -1.70
N GLU A 145 16.28 -5.89 -1.86
CA GLU A 145 15.29 -5.18 -1.04
C GLU A 145 13.87 -5.55 -1.50
N VAL A 146 12.98 -5.67 -0.54
CA VAL A 146 11.56 -5.91 -0.77
C VAL A 146 10.78 -4.63 -0.58
N VAL A 147 10.05 -4.22 -1.61
CA VAL A 147 9.24 -3.01 -1.58
C VAL A 147 7.76 -3.36 -1.72
N LEU A 148 6.95 -2.97 -0.75
CA LEU A 148 5.49 -3.09 -0.80
C LEU A 148 4.90 -1.76 -1.27
N VAL A 149 4.09 -1.82 -2.33
CA VAL A 149 3.51 -0.65 -2.98
C VAL A 149 2.00 -0.82 -3.14
N GLY A 150 1.25 0.26 -2.99
CA GLY A 150 -0.18 0.23 -3.29
C GLY A 150 -0.83 1.61 -3.24
N HIS A 151 -2.06 1.68 -3.75
CA HIS A 151 -2.91 2.86 -3.70
C HIS A 151 -4.25 2.52 -3.06
N SER A 152 -4.81 3.41 -2.22
CA SER A 152 -6.13 3.23 -1.61
C SER A 152 -6.18 1.96 -0.73
N LEU A 153 -7.18 1.11 -0.90
CA LEU A 153 -7.25 -0.20 -0.26
C LEU A 153 -6.02 -1.07 -0.56
N GLY A 154 -5.40 -0.90 -1.74
CA GLY A 154 -4.15 -1.58 -2.08
C GLY A 154 -2.97 -1.12 -1.23
N ALA A 155 -2.92 0.15 -0.86
CA ALA A 155 -1.91 0.66 0.09
C ALA A 155 -2.13 0.08 1.49
N ALA A 156 -3.39 -0.04 1.92
CA ALA A 156 -3.73 -0.74 3.16
C ALA A 156 -3.25 -2.20 3.12
N ALA A 157 -3.59 -2.93 2.06
CA ALA A 157 -3.20 -4.33 1.89
C ALA A 157 -1.67 -4.50 1.78
N ALA A 158 -0.95 -3.58 1.14
CA ALA A 158 0.51 -3.58 1.09
C ALA A 158 1.15 -3.39 2.47
N SER A 159 0.64 -2.44 3.27
CA SER A 159 1.10 -2.25 4.66
C SER A 159 0.83 -3.49 5.52
N LEU A 160 -0.36 -4.09 5.41
CA LEU A 160 -0.72 -5.29 6.16
C LEU A 160 0.04 -6.53 5.70
N THR A 161 0.31 -6.67 4.39
CA THR A 161 1.19 -7.72 3.86
C THR A 161 2.59 -7.60 4.45
N LEU A 162 3.15 -6.39 4.47
CA LEU A 162 4.46 -6.15 5.06
C LEU A 162 4.47 -6.44 6.57
N PHE A 163 3.42 -6.07 7.30
CA PHE A 163 3.26 -6.41 8.71
C PHE A 163 3.30 -7.92 8.93
N GLN A 164 2.53 -8.68 8.13
CA GLN A 164 2.51 -10.15 8.22
C GLN A 164 3.88 -10.76 7.89
N LEU A 165 4.58 -10.25 6.87
CA LEU A 165 5.93 -10.71 6.51
C LEU A 165 6.93 -10.46 7.66
N LYS A 166 6.92 -9.29 8.27
CA LYS A 166 7.83 -8.93 9.36
C LYS A 166 7.56 -9.69 10.65
N GLU A 167 6.30 -9.94 10.96
CA GLU A 167 5.89 -10.74 12.12
C GLU A 167 5.91 -12.25 11.84
N GLU A 168 6.39 -12.65 10.65
CA GLU A 168 6.49 -14.05 10.19
C GLU A 168 5.17 -14.83 10.28
N ILE A 169 4.04 -14.10 10.07
CA ILE A 169 2.72 -14.70 10.16
C ILE A 169 2.47 -15.60 8.96
N ARG A 170 2.23 -16.89 9.22
CA ARG A 170 1.97 -17.91 8.18
C ARG A 170 3.07 -18.04 7.14
N LEU A 171 4.33 -17.71 7.49
CA LEU A 171 5.46 -17.96 6.60
C LEU A 171 5.95 -19.41 6.72
N PRO A 172 6.40 -20.04 5.62
CA PRO A 172 7.16 -21.28 5.68
C PRO A 172 8.45 -21.09 6.50
N ALA A 173 8.90 -22.16 7.18
CA ALA A 173 10.11 -22.10 8.00
C ALA A 173 11.39 -21.78 7.17
N ASP A 174 11.37 -22.11 5.88
CA ASP A 174 12.47 -21.86 4.93
C ASP A 174 12.24 -20.60 4.09
N PHE A 175 11.35 -19.69 4.52
CA PHE A 175 11.09 -18.46 3.78
C PHE A 175 12.35 -17.59 3.74
N PRO A 176 12.76 -17.12 2.54
CA PRO A 176 13.98 -16.35 2.40
C PRO A 176 13.93 -15.02 3.14
N THR A 177 15.03 -14.64 3.77
CA THR A 177 15.17 -13.34 4.42
C THR A 177 15.65 -12.31 3.41
N PRO A 178 14.89 -11.24 3.10
CA PRO A 178 15.35 -10.19 2.21
C PRO A 178 16.42 -9.30 2.88
N LYS A 179 17.15 -8.55 2.07
CA LYS A 179 18.14 -7.57 2.56
C LYS A 179 17.51 -6.52 3.48
N SER A 180 16.38 -5.99 3.06
CA SER A 180 15.59 -4.96 3.77
C SER A 180 14.17 -4.93 3.24
N TYR A 181 13.32 -4.19 3.97
CA TYR A 181 11.95 -3.91 3.54
C TYR A 181 11.73 -2.42 3.36
N ALA A 182 10.87 -2.04 2.43
CA ALA A 182 10.34 -0.69 2.28
C ALA A 182 8.84 -0.70 1.99
N TYR A 183 8.15 0.39 2.31
CA TYR A 183 6.73 0.57 2.05
C TYR A 183 6.45 1.94 1.43
N PHE A 184 5.64 1.97 0.38
CA PHE A 184 5.14 3.18 -0.27
C PHE A 184 3.63 3.05 -0.53
N GLY A 185 2.85 3.83 0.20
CA GLY A 185 1.39 3.84 0.08
C GLY A 185 0.88 5.20 -0.38
N TYR A 186 0.02 5.21 -1.39
CA TYR A 186 -0.62 6.40 -1.94
C TYR A 186 -2.09 6.42 -1.51
N GLY A 187 -2.53 7.50 -0.89
CA GLY A 187 -3.89 7.57 -0.36
C GLY A 187 -4.22 6.45 0.62
N THR A 188 -3.27 6.13 1.49
CA THR A 188 -3.43 5.07 2.48
C THR A 188 -4.49 5.46 3.51
N PRO A 189 -5.55 4.66 3.73
CA PRO A 189 -6.50 4.90 4.81
C PRO A 189 -5.87 4.62 6.19
N ARG A 190 -6.53 5.03 7.27
CA ARG A 190 -6.18 4.57 8.62
C ARG A 190 -6.45 3.08 8.76
N LEU A 191 -5.47 2.31 9.19
CA LEU A 191 -5.58 0.86 9.22
C LEU A 191 -5.90 0.29 10.59
N GLY A 192 -5.42 0.93 11.65
CA GLY A 192 -5.49 0.37 12.98
C GLY A 192 -5.41 1.42 14.10
N ASN A 193 -5.30 0.91 15.32
CA ASN A 193 -5.22 1.72 16.53
C ASN A 193 -3.83 2.32 16.74
N GLN A 194 -3.68 3.08 17.83
CA GLN A 194 -2.41 3.67 18.23
C GLN A 194 -1.25 2.66 18.27
N ALA A 195 -1.51 1.43 18.78
CA ALA A 195 -0.47 0.40 18.85
C ALA A 195 0.03 -0.04 17.47
N TYR A 196 -0.83 -0.05 16.44
CA TYR A 196 -0.41 -0.29 15.06
C TYR A 196 0.42 0.87 14.49
N ALA A 197 0.06 2.11 14.78
CA ALA A 197 0.82 3.28 14.38
C ALA A 197 2.19 3.33 15.08
N ASP A 198 2.24 3.01 16.38
CA ASP A 198 3.49 2.92 17.16
C ASP A 198 4.42 1.84 16.60
N TYR A 199 3.86 0.68 16.23
CA TYR A 199 4.63 -0.38 15.59
C TYR A 199 5.39 0.14 14.36
N TRP A 200 4.70 0.85 13.46
CA TRP A 200 5.34 1.36 12.25
C TRP A 200 6.32 2.50 12.53
N ASN A 201 6.02 3.39 13.46
CA ASN A 201 6.94 4.47 13.84
C ASN A 201 8.22 3.94 14.50
N GLY A 202 8.14 2.77 15.14
CA GLY A 202 9.30 2.09 15.72
C GLY A 202 10.20 1.35 14.73
N GLN A 203 9.77 1.19 13.46
CA GLN A 203 10.55 0.43 12.48
C GLN A 203 11.75 1.22 11.93
N ALA A 204 12.93 0.56 11.91
CA ALA A 204 14.14 1.07 11.26
C ALA A 204 14.16 0.71 9.78
N MET A 205 13.20 1.20 9.00
CA MET A 205 13.08 0.95 7.57
C MET A 205 12.42 2.13 6.84
N GLN A 206 12.51 2.12 5.51
CA GLN A 206 11.84 3.11 4.67
C GLN A 206 10.33 2.89 4.67
N ILE A 207 9.61 3.89 5.16
CA ILE A 207 8.14 3.92 5.15
C ILE A 207 7.74 5.28 4.59
N THR A 208 6.84 5.31 3.61
CA THR A 208 6.35 6.55 3.02
C THR A 208 4.86 6.44 2.75
N ARG A 209 4.04 7.25 3.43
CA ARG A 209 2.64 7.48 3.08
C ARG A 209 2.56 8.75 2.26
N VAL A 210 2.11 8.66 1.01
CA VAL A 210 1.90 9.83 0.16
C VAL A 210 0.43 10.22 0.21
N ILE A 211 0.15 11.49 0.49
CA ILE A 211 -1.20 12.05 0.50
C ILE A 211 -1.25 13.21 -0.47
N ASN A 212 -2.20 13.20 -1.41
CA ASN A 212 -2.41 14.30 -2.33
C ASN A 212 -3.49 15.24 -1.82
N LYS A 213 -3.14 16.48 -1.57
CA LYS A 213 -4.03 17.58 -1.18
C LYS A 213 -5.05 17.17 -0.10
N ALA A 214 -6.36 17.17 -0.44
CA ALA A 214 -7.47 16.82 0.43
C ALA A 214 -8.01 15.39 0.15
N ASP A 215 -7.14 14.45 -0.21
CA ASP A 215 -7.51 13.06 -0.45
C ASP A 215 -8.31 12.47 0.72
N PHE A 216 -9.59 12.15 0.47
CA PHE A 216 -10.53 11.69 1.48
C PHE A 216 -10.09 10.36 2.14
N ALA A 217 -9.43 9.48 1.40
CA ALA A 217 -9.08 8.14 1.90
C ALA A 217 -8.11 8.21 3.08
N ALA A 218 -7.21 9.20 3.09
CA ALA A 218 -6.28 9.42 4.17
C ALA A 218 -6.96 9.77 5.51
N TYR A 219 -8.22 10.19 5.47
CA TYR A 219 -9.00 10.56 6.67
C TYR A 219 -10.02 9.51 7.08
N THR A 220 -10.04 8.38 6.37
CA THR A 220 -10.98 7.28 6.61
C THR A 220 -10.24 6.02 7.07
N PRO A 221 -10.82 5.25 8.00
CA PRO A 221 -11.93 5.57 8.89
C PRO A 221 -11.65 6.78 9.79
N PRO A 222 -12.70 7.44 10.35
CA PRO A 222 -12.52 8.60 11.23
C PRO A 222 -11.71 8.24 12.49
N SER A 223 -10.90 9.20 12.99
CA SER A 223 -10.09 9.01 14.21
C SER A 223 -10.94 8.77 15.47
N LEU A 224 -12.20 9.25 15.50
CA LEU A 224 -13.17 8.97 16.57
C LEU A 224 -13.40 7.48 16.80
N GLY A 225 -13.16 6.62 15.78
CA GLY A 225 -13.16 5.16 15.92
C GLY A 225 -11.92 4.57 16.59
N GLY A 226 -10.98 5.41 17.05
CA GLY A 226 -9.70 4.96 17.64
C GLY A 226 -8.66 4.60 16.58
N TYR A 227 -8.89 4.93 15.30
CA TYR A 227 -7.93 4.77 14.22
C TYR A 227 -6.91 5.89 14.21
N VAL A 228 -5.65 5.56 13.98
CA VAL A 228 -4.54 6.52 13.95
C VAL A 228 -3.60 6.19 12.79
N HIS A 229 -3.15 7.23 12.07
CA HIS A 229 -2.04 7.09 11.14
C HIS A 229 -0.70 7.10 11.86
N HIS A 230 0.23 6.27 11.40
CA HIS A 230 1.65 6.44 11.73
C HIS A 230 2.24 7.67 11.03
N GLY A 231 3.39 8.14 11.44
CA GLY A 231 4.15 9.23 10.79
C GLY A 231 4.67 8.85 9.39
N ASN A 232 5.74 9.49 8.95
CA ASN A 232 6.35 9.29 7.63
C ASN A 232 5.43 9.67 6.46
N GLU A 233 4.73 10.79 6.60
CA GLU A 233 3.87 11.35 5.56
C GLU A 233 4.67 12.22 4.59
N LEU A 234 4.42 12.04 3.29
CA LEU A 234 4.78 12.95 2.22
C LEU A 234 3.49 13.58 1.70
N TRP A 235 3.30 14.88 1.96
CA TRP A 235 2.12 15.60 1.55
C TRP A 235 2.36 16.42 0.30
N LEU A 236 1.59 16.14 -0.75
CA LEU A 236 1.52 16.95 -1.96
C LEU A 236 0.51 18.07 -1.72
N SER A 237 0.98 19.23 -1.30
CA SER A 237 0.12 20.31 -0.86
C SER A 237 -0.72 20.89 -2.00
N PRO A 238 -1.84 21.59 -1.71
CA PRO A 238 -2.63 22.28 -2.74
C PRO A 238 -1.85 23.36 -3.50
N THR A 239 -0.76 23.86 -2.92
CA THR A 239 0.13 24.84 -3.54
C THR A 239 1.18 24.23 -4.44
N GLY A 240 1.25 22.89 -4.54
CA GLY A 240 2.23 22.15 -5.33
C GLY A 240 3.53 21.83 -4.61
N GLU A 241 3.64 22.13 -3.32
CA GLU A 241 4.79 21.76 -2.49
C GLU A 241 4.75 20.27 -2.15
N GLU A 242 5.90 19.59 -2.25
CA GLU A 242 6.12 18.23 -1.79
C GLU A 242 6.68 18.28 -0.36
N LYS A 243 5.82 18.28 0.63
CA LYS A 243 6.18 18.47 2.02
C LYS A 243 6.44 17.16 2.73
N VAL A 244 7.66 16.99 3.23
CA VAL A 244 8.02 15.90 4.13
C VAL A 244 7.58 16.26 5.55
N CYS A 245 6.68 15.47 6.12
CA CYS A 245 6.09 15.67 7.42
C CYS A 245 6.89 14.97 8.53
N SER A 246 6.52 15.25 9.76
CA SER A 246 7.20 14.64 10.91
C SER A 246 7.09 13.11 10.91
N LYS A 247 8.20 12.43 11.20
CA LYS A 247 8.20 10.98 11.42
C LYS A 247 7.53 10.57 12.73
N THR A 248 7.62 11.42 13.73
CA THR A 248 7.22 11.11 15.11
C THR A 248 5.88 11.70 15.53
N VAL A 249 5.36 12.65 14.73
CA VAL A 249 4.05 13.26 14.98
C VAL A 249 3.01 12.49 14.18
N TYR A 250 2.08 11.87 14.91
CA TYR A 250 0.92 11.23 14.30
C TYR A 250 0.00 12.29 13.71
N GLU A 251 -0.42 12.10 12.46
CA GLU A 251 -1.36 13.03 11.81
C GLU A 251 -0.92 14.49 11.95
N ASP A 252 0.28 14.81 11.47
CA ASP A 252 0.94 16.11 11.61
C ASP A 252 -0.02 17.26 11.23
N PRO A 253 -0.36 18.16 12.18
CA PRO A 253 -1.28 19.27 11.94
C PRO A 253 -0.74 20.30 10.94
N ASN A 254 0.54 20.23 10.57
CA ASN A 254 1.14 21.09 9.56
C ASN A 254 1.17 20.46 8.17
N CYS A 255 0.65 19.24 8.01
CA CYS A 255 0.61 18.50 6.76
C CYS A 255 -0.84 18.30 6.27
N ALA A 256 -1.18 17.13 5.75
CA ALA A 256 -2.52 16.90 5.23
C ALA A 256 -3.60 17.22 6.26
N ASN A 257 -3.38 16.93 7.53
CA ASN A 257 -4.30 17.23 8.63
C ASN A 257 -4.52 18.74 8.89
N SER A 258 -3.82 19.63 8.19
CA SER A 258 -4.07 21.08 8.18
C SER A 258 -5.32 21.48 7.39
N ILE A 259 -5.86 20.58 6.54
CA ILE A 259 -6.99 20.86 5.66
C ILE A 259 -8.30 20.60 6.41
N ALA A 260 -9.15 21.63 6.56
CA ALA A 260 -10.39 21.54 7.30
C ALA A 260 -11.51 20.75 6.57
N SER A 261 -11.46 20.64 5.24
CA SER A 261 -12.45 19.91 4.43
C SER A 261 -11.78 18.80 3.64
N MET A 262 -12.03 17.56 4.03
CA MET A 262 -11.31 16.38 3.64
C MET A 262 -12.25 15.43 2.88
N SER A 263 -12.63 15.78 1.65
CA SER A 263 -13.61 14.96 0.90
C SER A 263 -13.44 15.06 -0.61
N ASN A 264 -12.20 15.09 -1.10
CA ASN A 264 -11.99 15.21 -2.54
C ASN A 264 -11.61 13.85 -3.15
N LEU A 265 -12.55 13.27 -3.91
CA LEU A 265 -12.34 12.04 -4.66
C LEU A 265 -11.29 12.21 -5.77
N GLN A 266 -11.26 13.39 -6.43
CA GLN A 266 -10.30 13.61 -7.51
C GLN A 266 -8.87 13.65 -6.98
N ASP A 267 -8.66 14.24 -5.80
CA ASP A 267 -7.35 14.23 -5.14
C ASP A 267 -6.90 12.81 -4.77
N HIS A 268 -7.86 11.91 -4.50
CA HIS A 268 -7.56 10.48 -4.27
C HIS A 268 -7.14 9.75 -5.55
N LEU A 269 -7.70 10.13 -6.68
CA LEU A 269 -7.45 9.46 -7.97
C LEU A 269 -6.22 10.00 -8.70
N GLN A 270 -5.61 11.08 -8.25
CA GLN A 270 -4.50 11.74 -8.91
C GLN A 270 -3.28 11.85 -8.00
N TYR A 271 -2.15 11.29 -8.41
CA TYR A 271 -0.86 11.44 -7.74
C TYR A 271 0.21 11.73 -8.78
N TRP A 272 0.75 12.95 -8.76
CA TRP A 272 1.60 13.49 -9.83
C TRP A 272 0.93 13.34 -11.20
N ASP A 273 1.55 12.64 -12.14
CA ASP A 273 1.04 12.37 -13.49
C ASP A 273 0.31 11.02 -13.63
N VAL A 274 0.05 10.32 -12.52
CA VAL A 274 -0.73 9.08 -12.49
C VAL A 274 -2.18 9.37 -12.12
N GLU A 275 -3.11 9.05 -13.03
CA GLU A 275 -4.56 9.01 -12.81
C GLU A 275 -4.97 7.54 -12.73
N TYR A 276 -5.35 7.08 -11.52
CA TYR A 276 -5.48 5.65 -11.22
C TYR A 276 -6.55 4.89 -12.00
N LEU A 277 -7.63 5.54 -12.39
CA LEU A 277 -8.69 4.88 -13.16
C LEU A 277 -8.57 5.08 -14.68
N SER A 278 -7.54 5.78 -15.16
CA SER A 278 -7.38 6.05 -16.59
C SER A 278 -7.29 4.77 -17.43
N CYS A 279 -6.50 3.81 -16.98
CA CYS A 279 -6.40 2.50 -17.64
C CYS A 279 -7.71 1.71 -17.59
N ALA A 280 -8.39 1.74 -16.43
CA ALA A 280 -9.66 1.02 -16.26
C ALA A 280 -10.77 1.59 -17.17
N ARG A 281 -10.81 2.92 -17.33
CA ARG A 281 -11.77 3.59 -18.23
C ARG A 281 -11.48 3.37 -19.71
N ALA A 282 -10.24 3.14 -20.06
CA ALA A 282 -9.82 2.90 -21.45
C ALA A 282 -10.12 1.47 -21.95
N ASP A 283 -10.55 0.55 -21.07
CA ASP A 283 -10.88 -0.81 -21.48
C ASP A 283 -12.30 -0.88 -22.07
N PRO A 284 -12.45 -1.35 -23.34
CA PRO A 284 -13.75 -1.57 -23.94
C PRO A 284 -14.65 -2.56 -23.17
N LEU A 285 -14.07 -3.51 -22.42
CA LEU A 285 -14.80 -4.49 -21.61
C LEU A 285 -15.27 -3.91 -20.28
N ALA A 286 -14.60 -2.89 -19.74
CA ALA A 286 -15.02 -2.21 -18.53
C ALA A 286 -16.32 -1.41 -18.74
N THR A 287 -16.54 -0.88 -19.95
CA THR A 287 -17.77 -0.16 -20.34
C THR A 287 -18.99 -1.06 -20.43
N ALA A 288 -18.79 -2.39 -20.54
CA ALA A 288 -19.87 -3.39 -20.61
C ALA A 288 -20.32 -3.90 -19.22
N GLY A 289 -19.84 -3.32 -18.12
CA GLY A 289 -20.21 -3.74 -16.76
C GLY A 289 -19.66 -5.11 -16.34
N GLN A 290 -18.84 -5.72 -17.14
CA GLN A 290 -18.17 -6.99 -16.86
C GLN A 290 -16.66 -6.74 -16.68
N PHE A 291 -16.21 -6.54 -15.44
CA PHE A 291 -14.79 -6.60 -15.12
C PHE A 291 -14.28 -8.05 -15.26
N VAL A 292 -13.94 -8.44 -16.49
CA VAL A 292 -13.29 -9.71 -16.74
C VAL A 292 -11.78 -9.48 -16.58
N ILE A 293 -11.21 -10.03 -15.51
CA ILE A 293 -9.75 -10.16 -15.42
C ILE A 293 -9.36 -11.14 -16.54
N PRO A 294 -8.54 -10.74 -17.54
CA PRO A 294 -8.14 -11.66 -18.59
C PRO A 294 -7.45 -12.87 -17.96
N VAL A 295 -7.95 -14.06 -18.29
CA VAL A 295 -7.26 -15.31 -18.00
C VAL A 295 -6.26 -15.50 -19.13
N VAL A 296 -4.96 -15.48 -18.84
CA VAL A 296 -3.92 -16.05 -19.71
C VAL A 296 -3.66 -17.46 -19.25
#